data_43216b3f87dfcf6a6a9478527ff042e8
#
_entry.id   43216b3f87dfcf6a6a9478527ff042e8
#
_cell.length_a   1.000
_cell.length_b   1.000
_cell.length_c   1.000
_cell.angle_alpha   90.00
_cell.angle_beta   90.00
_cell.angle_gamma   90.00
#
_symmetry.space_group_name_H-M   'P 1'
#
loop_
_entity.id
_entity.type
_entity.pdbx_description
1 polymer ?
#
loop_
_entity_poly.entity_id
_entity_poly.type
_entity_poly.pdbx_seq_one_letter_code
_entity_poly.pdbx_strand_id
1 'polypeptide(L)'
;MKEVIITINGDDIADRIFSESAYAALARAKGGLPERFTDIVQATEDDRNLIERFIIESVNEAAGIISRYMSPCSATYMQTEENTGGTIYIRFAMPHNCPGSLAASLKESITSFAAAQSLQHWMLTVKTDEANIHLSKAQNDIARIRELLSSRTRPVMGTAEDENIIEL
;
A
#
# COMPACT_ATOMS: atom_id res chain seq x y z
N MET A 1 -2.24 25.16 -0.82
CA MET A 1 -1.91 23.72 -0.77
C MET A 1 -3.15 22.99 -0.29
N LYS A 2 -3.42 21.80 -0.84
CA LYS A 2 -4.58 20.98 -0.47
C LYS A 2 -4.09 19.86 0.45
N GLU A 3 -4.69 19.70 1.63
CA GLU A 3 -4.40 18.58 2.51
C GLU A 3 -5.10 17.32 1.99
N VAL A 4 -4.37 16.21 1.99
CA VAL A 4 -4.87 14.90 1.59
C VAL A 4 -4.62 13.95 2.74
N ILE A 5 -5.67 13.24 3.17
CA ILE A 5 -5.61 12.19 4.18
C ILE A 5 -6.02 10.89 3.49
N ILE A 6 -5.14 9.91 3.52
CA ILE A 6 -5.41 8.56 3.02
C ILE A 6 -5.53 7.63 4.23
N THR A 7 -6.64 6.95 4.32
CA THR A 7 -6.92 5.97 5.36
C THR A 7 -6.81 4.57 4.78
N ILE A 8 -5.94 3.74 5.35
CA ILE A 8 -5.69 2.35 4.94
C ILE A 8 -6.11 1.44 6.08
N ASN A 9 -6.92 0.43 5.77
CA ASN A 9 -7.28 -0.60 6.72
C ASN A 9 -6.27 -1.75 6.60
N GLY A 10 -5.47 -1.95 7.65
CA GLY A 10 -4.49 -3.03 7.72
C GLY A 10 -5.12 -4.42 7.78
N ASP A 11 -6.29 -4.55 8.42
CA ASP A 11 -7.00 -5.83 8.50
C ASP A 11 -7.45 -6.31 7.11
N ASP A 12 -7.97 -5.41 6.26
CA ASP A 12 -8.35 -5.78 4.89
C ASP A 12 -7.15 -6.28 4.08
N ILE A 13 -5.98 -5.69 4.32
CA ILE A 13 -4.73 -6.15 3.67
C ILE A 13 -4.30 -7.49 4.22
N ALA A 14 -4.37 -7.70 5.54
CA ALA A 14 -4.03 -8.96 6.18
C ALA A 14 -4.93 -10.10 5.68
N ASP A 15 -6.24 -9.90 5.63
CA ASP A 15 -7.21 -10.87 5.12
C ASP A 15 -6.95 -11.24 3.65
N ARG A 16 -6.52 -10.26 2.87
CA ARG A 16 -6.10 -10.50 1.49
C ARG A 16 -4.83 -11.36 1.43
N ILE A 17 -3.84 -11.10 2.28
CA ILE A 17 -2.60 -11.90 2.36
C ILE A 17 -2.93 -13.32 2.77
N PHE A 18 -3.79 -13.53 3.77
CA PHE A 18 -4.24 -14.87 4.15
C PHE A 18 -4.90 -15.60 2.99
N SER A 19 -5.80 -14.95 2.25
CA SER A 19 -6.47 -15.53 1.11
C SER A 19 -5.50 -15.86 -0.04
N GLU A 20 -4.63 -14.93 -0.43
CA GLU A 20 -3.68 -15.14 -1.54
C GLU A 20 -2.64 -16.23 -1.18
N SER A 21 -2.16 -16.29 0.07
CA SER A 21 -1.26 -17.36 0.52
C SER A 21 -1.93 -18.73 0.55
N ALA A 22 -3.19 -18.80 0.95
CA ALA A 22 -3.98 -20.04 0.90
C ALA A 22 -4.18 -20.54 -0.54
N TYR A 23 -4.44 -19.63 -1.50
CA TYR A 23 -4.53 -20.00 -2.92
C TYR A 23 -3.19 -20.50 -3.46
N ALA A 24 -2.07 -19.90 -3.08
CA ALA A 24 -0.73 -20.35 -3.45
C ALA A 24 -0.46 -21.76 -2.88
N ALA A 25 -0.82 -22.02 -1.63
CA ALA A 25 -0.72 -23.33 -0.99
C ALA A 25 -1.54 -24.39 -1.73
N LEU A 26 -2.80 -24.09 -2.07
CA LEU A 26 -3.68 -24.98 -2.83
C LEU A 26 -3.18 -25.27 -4.25
N ALA A 27 -2.61 -24.29 -4.93
CA ALA A 27 -2.02 -24.48 -6.25
C ALA A 27 -0.85 -25.46 -6.20
N ARG A 28 -0.03 -25.40 -5.15
CA ARG A 28 1.09 -26.33 -4.92
C ARG A 28 0.61 -27.73 -4.57
N ALA A 29 -0.43 -27.88 -3.74
CA ALA A 29 -1.03 -29.17 -3.43
C ALA A 29 -1.51 -29.88 -4.69
N LYS A 30 -2.18 -29.16 -5.61
CA LYS A 30 -2.60 -29.70 -6.92
C LYS A 30 -1.43 -30.06 -7.82
N GLY A 31 -0.26 -29.42 -7.65
CA GLY A 31 0.99 -29.76 -8.34
C GLY A 31 1.69 -31.02 -7.82
N GLY A 32 1.12 -31.71 -6.82
CA GLY A 32 1.64 -32.97 -6.29
C GLY A 32 2.71 -32.83 -5.20
N LEU A 33 2.87 -31.63 -4.61
CA LEU A 33 3.72 -31.45 -3.44
C LEU A 33 3.07 -32.06 -2.19
N PRO A 34 3.84 -32.66 -1.28
CA PRO A 34 3.32 -33.18 0.00
C PRO A 34 2.59 -32.10 0.81
N GLU A 35 1.49 -32.45 1.48
CA GLU A 35 0.66 -31.55 2.30
C GLU A 35 1.48 -30.70 3.29
N ARG A 36 2.49 -31.31 3.92
CA ARG A 36 3.39 -30.58 4.84
C ARG A 36 4.08 -29.34 4.26
N PHE A 37 4.21 -29.24 2.93
CA PHE A 37 4.77 -28.06 2.25
C PHE A 37 3.71 -27.02 1.94
N THR A 38 2.44 -27.43 1.84
CA THR A 38 1.33 -26.49 1.65
C THR A 38 1.04 -25.73 2.93
N ASP A 39 1.09 -26.37 4.08
CA ASP A 39 0.87 -25.75 5.39
C ASP A 39 1.91 -24.66 5.70
N ILE A 40 3.14 -24.80 5.20
CA ILE A 40 4.18 -23.79 5.42
C ILE A 40 3.94 -22.50 4.60
N VAL A 41 3.30 -22.60 3.43
CA VAL A 41 3.07 -21.45 2.54
C VAL A 41 1.85 -20.66 2.97
N GLN A 42 0.86 -21.33 3.53
CA GLN A 42 -0.36 -20.68 3.99
C GLN A 42 -0.07 -19.87 5.26
N ALA A 43 -0.33 -18.58 5.20
CA ALA A 43 -0.34 -17.74 6.40
C ALA A 43 -1.57 -18.04 7.25
N THR A 44 -1.40 -18.08 8.55
CA THR A 44 -2.46 -18.37 9.54
C THR A 44 -2.60 -17.21 10.52
N GLU A 45 -3.62 -17.27 11.38
CA GLU A 45 -3.81 -16.26 12.43
C GLU A 45 -2.62 -16.15 13.40
N ASP A 46 -1.87 -17.24 13.58
CA ASP A 46 -0.65 -17.22 14.41
C ASP A 46 0.43 -16.32 13.81
N ASP A 47 0.40 -16.10 12.51
CA ASP A 47 1.34 -15.26 11.76
C ASP A 47 0.88 -13.79 11.67
N ARG A 48 -0.32 -13.45 12.16
CA ARG A 48 -0.93 -12.13 12.02
C ARG A 48 0.01 -11.01 12.46
N ASN A 49 0.64 -11.12 13.61
CA ASN A 49 1.56 -10.09 14.13
C ASN A 49 2.74 -9.83 13.19
N LEU A 50 3.25 -10.88 12.54
CA LEU A 50 4.34 -10.75 11.56
C LEU A 50 3.85 -10.06 10.29
N ILE A 51 2.67 -10.45 9.81
CA ILE A 51 2.04 -9.86 8.63
C ILE A 51 1.72 -8.37 8.85
N GLU A 52 1.18 -8.00 10.01
CA GLU A 52 0.93 -6.60 10.37
C GLU A 52 2.21 -5.76 10.32
N ARG A 53 3.32 -6.28 10.82
CA ARG A 53 4.62 -5.60 10.71
C ARG A 53 5.03 -5.39 9.26
N PHE A 54 4.88 -6.39 8.38
CA PHE A 54 5.16 -6.25 6.96
C PHE A 54 4.26 -5.21 6.29
N ILE A 55 2.98 -5.13 6.69
CA ILE A 55 2.04 -4.12 6.19
C ILE A 55 2.50 -2.73 6.60
N ILE A 56 2.84 -2.52 7.87
CA ILE A 56 3.32 -1.24 8.38
C ILE A 56 4.60 -0.81 7.67
N GLU A 57 5.57 -1.71 7.52
CA GLU A 57 6.82 -1.44 6.81
C GLU A 57 6.55 -1.04 5.35
N SER A 58 5.65 -1.75 4.67
CA SER A 58 5.28 -1.48 3.28
C SER A 58 4.57 -0.14 3.12
N VAL A 59 3.64 0.20 4.03
CA VAL A 59 2.96 1.50 4.02
C VAL A 59 3.94 2.63 4.31
N ASN A 60 4.88 2.45 5.23
CA ASN A 60 5.93 3.43 5.51
C ASN A 60 6.87 3.62 4.31
N GLU A 61 7.17 2.58 3.55
CA GLU A 61 7.92 2.69 2.30
C GLU A 61 7.15 3.51 1.25
N ALA A 62 5.86 3.24 1.05
CA ALA A 62 4.99 4.03 0.18
C ALA A 62 4.95 5.50 0.62
N ALA A 63 4.81 5.74 1.92
CA ALA A 63 4.85 7.06 2.50
C ALA A 63 6.18 7.77 2.23
N GLY A 64 7.31 7.08 2.33
CA GLY A 64 8.64 7.58 1.96
C GLY A 64 8.77 7.95 0.47
N ILE A 65 8.08 7.24 -0.42
CA ILE A 65 8.01 7.59 -1.84
C ILE A 65 7.22 8.89 -2.02
N ILE A 66 6.05 9.00 -1.38
CA ILE A 66 5.18 10.17 -1.44
C ILE A 66 5.95 11.42 -0.98
N SER A 67 6.71 11.32 0.11
CA SER A 67 7.46 12.45 0.69
C SER A 67 8.43 13.10 -0.29
N ARG A 68 8.97 12.35 -1.24
CA ARG A 68 9.92 12.87 -2.26
C ARG A 68 9.25 13.77 -3.30
N TYR A 69 7.93 13.69 -3.45
CA TYR A 69 7.15 14.49 -4.39
C TYR A 69 6.46 15.67 -3.73
N MET A 70 6.59 15.80 -2.41
CA MET A 70 6.07 16.93 -1.67
C MET A 70 6.95 18.17 -1.85
N SER A 71 6.34 19.36 -1.74
CA SER A 71 7.10 20.60 -1.63
C SER A 71 7.97 20.57 -0.37
N PRO A 72 9.20 21.15 -0.40
CA PRO A 72 10.06 21.24 0.78
C PRO A 72 9.38 21.84 2.03
N CYS A 73 8.38 22.72 1.83
CA CYS A 73 7.58 23.27 2.92
C CYS A 73 6.56 22.30 3.51
N SER A 74 6.28 21.19 2.83
CA SER A 74 5.26 20.20 3.24
C SER A 74 5.87 18.99 3.96
N ALA A 75 7.19 18.85 3.98
CA ALA A 75 7.89 17.72 4.62
C ALA A 75 7.60 17.60 6.13
N THR A 76 7.10 18.66 6.76
CA THR A 76 6.76 18.71 8.19
C THR A 76 5.45 17.99 8.52
N TYR A 77 4.64 17.61 7.52
CA TYR A 77 3.26 17.17 7.71
C TYR A 77 2.96 15.74 7.28
N MET A 78 3.99 14.93 7.00
CA MET A 78 3.73 13.54 6.76
C MET A 78 3.77 12.77 8.08
N GLN A 79 2.61 12.36 8.54
CA GLN A 79 2.47 11.51 9.70
C GLN A 79 1.82 10.20 9.27
N THR A 80 2.46 9.11 9.62
CA THR A 80 1.85 7.79 9.60
C THR A 80 1.46 7.50 11.05
N GLU A 81 0.17 7.49 11.31
CA GLU A 81 -0.37 7.21 12.66
C GLU A 81 -1.03 5.84 12.62
N GLU A 82 -0.59 4.95 13.51
CA GLU A 82 -1.32 3.72 13.79
C GLU A 82 -2.41 4.02 14.81
N ASN A 83 -3.62 3.59 14.50
CA ASN A 83 -4.70 3.57 15.47
C ASN A 83 -4.90 2.15 16.01
N THR A 84 -5.43 2.02 17.22
CA THR A 84 -5.69 0.77 17.95
C THR A 84 -6.65 -0.20 17.23
N GLY A 85 -6.91 -0.06 15.94
CA GLY A 85 -7.79 -0.91 15.14
C GLY A 85 -7.22 -1.27 13.77
N GLY A 86 -5.88 -1.34 13.63
CA GLY A 86 -5.27 -1.71 12.33
C GLY A 86 -5.41 -0.65 11.24
N THR A 87 -5.88 0.56 11.58
CA THR A 87 -6.07 1.65 10.63
C THR A 87 -4.82 2.52 10.58
N ILE A 88 -4.30 2.75 9.37
CA ILE A 88 -3.11 3.55 9.12
C ILE A 88 -3.53 4.81 8.35
N TYR A 89 -3.11 5.98 8.86
CA TYR A 89 -3.38 7.27 8.23
C TYR A 89 -2.10 7.81 7.60
N ILE A 90 -2.18 8.23 6.34
CA ILE A 90 -1.12 8.97 5.65
C ILE A 90 -1.65 10.37 5.37
N ARG A 91 -1.07 11.38 6.04
CA ARG A 91 -1.44 12.79 5.87
C ARG A 91 -0.33 13.53 5.16
N PHE A 92 -0.66 14.24 4.08
CA PHE A 92 0.30 15.03 3.33
C PHE A 92 -0.36 16.20 2.60
N ALA A 93 0.44 17.18 2.18
CA ALA A 93 -0.05 18.33 1.46
C ALA A 93 0.33 18.25 -0.02
N MET A 94 -0.63 18.52 -0.90
CA MET A 94 -0.43 18.54 -2.34
C MET A 94 -0.65 19.93 -2.96
N PRO A 95 -0.04 20.23 -4.10
CA PRO A 95 -0.34 21.44 -4.86
C PRO A 95 -1.81 21.51 -5.26
N HIS A 96 -2.37 22.74 -5.36
CA HIS A 96 -3.77 22.94 -5.73
C HIS A 96 -4.15 22.39 -7.12
N ASN A 97 -3.19 22.29 -8.03
CA ASN A 97 -3.38 21.79 -9.40
C ASN A 97 -3.34 20.26 -9.51
N CYS A 98 -3.57 19.55 -8.43
CA CYS A 98 -3.72 18.11 -8.46
C CYS A 98 -5.17 17.70 -8.80
N PRO A 99 -5.36 16.61 -9.59
CA PRO A 99 -6.69 16.09 -9.89
C PRO A 99 -7.45 15.70 -8.61
N GLY A 100 -8.76 15.96 -8.56
CA GLY A 100 -9.59 15.61 -7.40
C GLY A 100 -9.68 14.11 -7.14
N SER A 101 -9.54 13.26 -8.18
CA SER A 101 -9.54 11.80 -8.09
C SER A 101 -8.20 11.21 -7.62
N LEU A 102 -7.17 12.06 -7.46
CA LEU A 102 -5.81 11.59 -7.13
C LEU A 102 -5.75 10.83 -5.81
N ALA A 103 -6.46 11.32 -4.79
CA ALA A 103 -6.41 10.71 -3.46
C ALA A 103 -6.98 9.27 -3.47
N ALA A 104 -8.11 9.04 -4.16
CA ALA A 104 -8.70 7.71 -4.31
C ALA A 104 -7.77 6.75 -5.07
N SER A 105 -7.20 7.23 -6.18
CA SER A 105 -6.26 6.42 -6.98
C SER A 105 -4.96 6.13 -6.22
N LEU A 106 -4.47 7.07 -5.42
CA LEU A 106 -3.32 6.86 -4.54
C LEU A 106 -3.63 5.84 -3.46
N LYS A 107 -4.78 5.95 -2.79
CA LYS A 107 -5.22 4.98 -1.79
C LYS A 107 -5.21 3.56 -2.35
N GLU A 108 -5.86 3.37 -3.51
CA GLU A 108 -5.90 2.06 -4.19
C GLU A 108 -4.50 1.53 -4.51
N SER A 109 -3.63 2.39 -5.08
CA SER A 109 -2.27 1.99 -5.46
C SER A 109 -1.40 1.68 -4.24
N ILE A 110 -1.52 2.44 -3.14
CA ILE A 110 -0.79 2.19 -1.89
C ILE A 110 -1.28 0.90 -1.24
N THR A 111 -2.59 0.66 -1.19
CA THR A 111 -3.17 -0.58 -0.65
C THR A 111 -2.71 -1.80 -1.46
N SER A 112 -2.71 -1.70 -2.80
CA SER A 112 -2.22 -2.76 -3.69
C SER A 112 -0.72 -3.01 -3.48
N PHE A 113 0.07 -1.95 -3.38
CA PHE A 113 1.51 -2.03 -3.11
C PHE A 113 1.79 -2.69 -1.76
N ALA A 114 1.10 -2.23 -0.69
CA ALA A 114 1.29 -2.78 0.65
C ALA A 114 0.96 -4.27 0.69
N ALA A 115 -0.13 -4.70 0.05
CA ALA A 115 -0.50 -6.11 -0.04
C ALA A 115 0.56 -6.92 -0.81
N ALA A 116 1.01 -6.43 -1.98
CA ALA A 116 1.99 -7.13 -2.81
C ALA A 116 3.36 -7.23 -2.13
N GLN A 117 3.83 -6.15 -1.52
CA GLN A 117 5.11 -6.10 -0.82
C GLN A 117 5.09 -6.98 0.44
N SER A 118 4.03 -6.92 1.25
CA SER A 118 3.90 -7.76 2.44
C SER A 118 3.81 -9.25 2.08
N LEU A 119 3.10 -9.59 1.01
CA LEU A 119 3.02 -10.96 0.53
C LEU A 119 4.38 -11.43 -0.03
N GLN A 120 5.13 -10.55 -0.68
CA GLN A 120 6.50 -10.85 -1.10
C GLN A 120 7.40 -11.14 0.11
N HIS A 121 7.34 -10.35 1.19
CA HIS A 121 8.07 -10.60 2.42
C HIS A 121 7.67 -11.93 3.07
N TRP A 122 6.37 -12.23 3.10
CA TRP A 122 5.90 -13.53 3.58
C TRP A 122 6.46 -14.68 2.75
N MET A 123 6.34 -14.61 1.43
CA MET A 123 6.84 -15.64 0.51
C MET A 123 8.36 -15.84 0.61
N LEU A 124 9.13 -14.78 0.89
CA LEU A 124 10.56 -14.89 1.17
C LEU A 124 10.84 -15.60 2.50
N THR A 125 10.00 -15.35 3.52
CA THR A 125 10.14 -16.02 4.84
C THR A 125 9.94 -17.52 4.69
N VAL A 126 8.97 -17.95 3.89
CA VAL A 126 8.69 -19.35 3.61
C VAL A 126 9.50 -19.93 2.43
N LYS A 127 10.43 -19.13 1.89
CA LYS A 127 11.39 -19.50 0.82
C LYS A 127 10.73 -20.06 -0.44
N THR A 128 9.79 -19.30 -0.98
CA THR A 128 9.06 -19.69 -2.20
C THR A 128 9.55 -18.92 -3.41
N ASP A 129 9.54 -19.57 -4.59
CA ASP A 129 9.90 -18.92 -5.85
C ASP A 129 8.86 -17.87 -6.32
N GLU A 130 7.66 -17.93 -5.75
CA GLU A 130 6.55 -17.01 -6.06
C GLU A 130 6.79 -15.58 -5.56
N ALA A 131 7.73 -15.38 -4.64
CA ALA A 131 8.10 -14.05 -4.13
C ALA A 131 8.42 -13.04 -5.26
N ASN A 132 9.02 -13.50 -6.35
CA ASN A 132 9.37 -12.66 -7.49
C ASN A 132 8.14 -12.10 -8.24
N ILE A 133 7.03 -12.84 -8.25
CA ILE A 133 5.77 -12.39 -8.87
C ILE A 133 5.22 -11.20 -8.09
N HIS A 134 5.20 -11.32 -6.77
CA HIS A 134 4.72 -10.25 -5.88
C HIS A 134 5.65 -9.04 -5.89
N LEU A 135 6.97 -9.26 -5.98
CA LEU A 135 7.94 -8.17 -6.15
C LEU A 135 7.67 -7.38 -7.44
N SER A 136 7.45 -8.06 -8.56
CA SER A 136 7.16 -7.40 -9.85
C SER A 136 5.87 -6.58 -9.77
N LYS A 137 4.84 -7.09 -9.08
CA LYS A 137 3.60 -6.35 -8.85
C LYS A 137 3.83 -5.11 -7.98
N ALA A 138 4.56 -5.24 -6.88
CA ALA A 138 4.90 -4.12 -6.01
C ALA A 138 5.68 -3.03 -6.78
N GLN A 139 6.63 -3.40 -7.63
CA GLN A 139 7.37 -2.45 -8.46
C GLN A 139 6.47 -1.70 -9.46
N ASN A 140 5.49 -2.38 -10.05
CA ASN A 140 4.50 -1.74 -10.92
C ASN A 140 3.62 -0.76 -10.14
N ASP A 141 3.19 -1.12 -8.93
CA ASP A 141 2.41 -0.23 -8.07
C ASP A 141 3.21 1.01 -7.64
N ILE A 142 4.51 0.85 -7.34
CA ILE A 142 5.42 1.99 -7.10
C ILE A 142 5.50 2.92 -8.32
N ALA A 143 5.64 2.37 -9.51
CA ALA A 143 5.68 3.16 -10.74
C ALA A 143 4.36 3.94 -10.92
N ARG A 144 3.22 3.30 -10.67
CA ARG A 144 1.91 3.96 -10.71
C ARG A 144 1.76 5.06 -9.66
N ILE A 145 2.21 4.84 -8.42
CA ILE A 145 2.21 5.87 -7.37
C ILE A 145 3.03 7.09 -7.83
N ARG A 146 4.21 6.89 -8.39
CA ARG A 146 5.07 7.98 -8.91
C ARG A 146 4.40 8.73 -10.05
N GLU A 147 3.76 8.02 -10.97
CA GLU A 147 3.01 8.62 -12.07
C GLU A 147 1.86 9.49 -11.56
N LEU A 148 1.06 8.97 -10.63
CA LEU A 148 -0.04 9.70 -10.01
C LEU A 148 0.46 10.98 -9.30
N LEU A 149 1.56 10.89 -8.55
CA LEU A 149 2.14 12.02 -7.83
C LEU A 149 2.74 13.08 -8.76
N SER A 150 3.16 12.71 -9.97
CA SER A 150 3.68 13.62 -10.98
C SER A 150 2.59 14.25 -11.84
N SER A 151 1.38 13.67 -11.85
CA SER A 151 0.27 14.19 -12.65
C SER A 151 -0.19 15.57 -12.14
N ARG A 152 -0.48 16.47 -13.09
CA ARG A 152 -0.97 17.83 -12.81
C ARG A 152 -2.10 18.18 -13.75
N THR A 153 -3.11 18.86 -13.21
CA THR A 153 -4.13 19.50 -14.04
C THR A 153 -3.59 20.80 -14.63
N ARG A 154 -4.03 21.17 -15.82
CA ARG A 154 -3.73 22.50 -16.35
C ARG A 154 -4.30 23.56 -15.41
N PRO A 155 -3.56 24.65 -15.12
CA PRO A 155 -4.11 25.75 -14.35
C PRO A 155 -5.40 26.24 -15.01
N VAL A 156 -6.52 26.18 -14.31
CA VAL A 156 -7.73 26.88 -14.71
C VAL A 156 -7.53 28.34 -14.33
N MET A 157 -7.47 29.22 -15.30
CA MET A 157 -7.42 30.66 -15.05
C MET A 157 -8.75 31.07 -14.39
N GLY A 158 -8.69 31.42 -13.12
CA GLY A 158 -9.81 32.00 -12.34
C GLY A 158 -10.59 30.98 -11.55
N THR A 159 -10.29 30.91 -10.32
CA THR A 159 -11.11 31.03 -9.11
C THR A 159 -10.27 30.60 -7.92
N ALA A 160 -9.90 31.57 -7.11
CA ALA A 160 -9.38 31.34 -5.78
C ALA A 160 -10.60 31.04 -4.89
N GLU A 161 -10.98 29.78 -4.76
CA GLU A 161 -11.88 29.32 -3.70
C GLU A 161 -11.70 27.80 -3.53
N ASP A 162 -11.70 27.41 -2.26
CA ASP A 162 -11.73 26.08 -1.68
C ASP A 162 -10.40 25.49 -1.21
N GLU A 163 -10.07 25.86 0.03
CA GLU A 163 -9.30 25.02 0.94
C GLU A 163 -10.20 23.81 1.29
N ASN A 164 -10.15 22.76 0.49
CA ASN A 164 -10.91 21.55 0.78
C ASN A 164 -9.97 20.45 1.29
N ILE A 165 -10.29 19.93 2.46
CA ILE A 165 -9.76 18.67 2.99
C ILE A 165 -10.48 17.54 2.26
N ILE A 166 -9.76 16.61 1.66
CA ILE A 166 -10.31 15.36 1.12
C ILE A 166 -9.98 14.25 2.11
N GLU A 167 -11.01 13.75 2.79
CA GLU A 167 -10.98 12.50 3.57
C GLU A 167 -11.54 11.38 2.70
N LEU A 168 -10.78 10.28 2.58
CA LEU A 168 -11.15 9.07 1.84
C LEU A 168 -10.85 7.80 2.65
#